data_7a9a7b0f4eb87e4f3b6685efdbdf7a98
#
_entry.id   7a9a7b0f4eb87e4f3b6685efdbdf7a98
#
_cell.length_a   1.000
_cell.length_b   1.000
_cell.length_c   1.000
_cell.angle_alpha   90.00
_cell.angle_beta   90.00
_cell.angle_gamma   90.00
#
_symmetry.space_group_name_H-M   'P 1'
#
loop_
_entity.id
_entity.type
_entity.pdbx_description
1 polymer ?
#
loop_
_entity_poly.entity_id
_entity_poly.type
_entity_poly.pdbx_seq_one_letter_code
_entity_poly.pdbx_strand_id
1 'polypeptide(L)'
;MKKEEATIAESLKGVTIEGLYKAFRDVMIRKERKTDKIRSGFNSVRHDSFTVDEKILALRDTLKVSPKIKFYDMFSADSTREEILVTFLALLELIRRNSIEVEQDDVFGDITISVKENANFDIINDSNNSNNTEEAVTENTENTEGGEAYENE
;
A
#
# COMPACT_ATOMS: atom_id res chain seq x y z
N MET A 1 5.60 -21.41 -6.63
CA MET A 1 4.92 -20.86 -7.82
C MET A 1 3.45 -21.25 -7.92
N LYS A 2 3.12 -22.54 -7.92
CA LYS A 2 1.71 -22.97 -8.07
C LYS A 2 0.74 -22.50 -6.98
N LYS A 3 1.21 -22.23 -5.77
CA LYS A 3 0.36 -21.80 -4.65
C LYS A 3 -0.03 -20.31 -4.75
N GLU A 4 0.85 -19.46 -5.26
CA GLU A 4 0.56 -18.03 -5.45
C GLU A 4 -0.40 -17.79 -6.61
N GLU A 5 -0.24 -18.53 -7.70
CA GLU A 5 -1.13 -18.45 -8.85
C GLU A 5 -2.56 -18.87 -8.51
N ALA A 6 -2.71 -19.94 -7.72
CA ALA A 6 -4.01 -20.40 -7.23
C ALA A 6 -4.66 -19.35 -6.30
N THR A 7 -3.89 -18.67 -5.48
CA THR A 7 -4.36 -17.62 -4.56
C THR A 7 -4.86 -16.39 -5.32
N ILE A 8 -4.14 -15.98 -6.35
CA ILE A 8 -4.53 -14.86 -7.20
C ILE A 8 -5.81 -15.20 -7.98
N ALA A 9 -5.89 -16.39 -8.57
CA ALA A 9 -7.07 -16.84 -9.28
C ALA A 9 -8.31 -16.92 -8.38
N GLU A 10 -8.14 -17.29 -7.12
CA GLU A 10 -9.21 -17.32 -6.13
C GLU A 10 -9.71 -15.92 -5.76
N SER A 11 -8.84 -14.93 -5.77
CA SER A 11 -9.20 -13.53 -5.50
C SER A 11 -9.85 -12.84 -6.70
N LEU A 12 -9.66 -13.37 -7.90
CA LEU A 12 -10.17 -12.84 -9.16
C LEU A 12 -11.36 -13.66 -9.66
N LYS A 13 -12.51 -13.51 -9.05
CA LYS A 13 -13.74 -14.21 -9.47
C LYS A 13 -14.26 -13.68 -10.82
N GLY A 14 -13.90 -14.35 -11.89
CA GLY A 14 -14.32 -14.00 -13.24
C GLY A 14 -13.67 -12.74 -13.82
N VAL A 15 -12.85 -12.04 -13.07
CA VAL A 15 -12.06 -10.90 -13.53
C VAL A 15 -10.71 -11.39 -14.02
N THR A 16 -10.35 -11.04 -15.24
CA THR A 16 -9.00 -11.26 -15.76
C THR A 16 -8.10 -10.09 -15.37
N ILE A 17 -6.79 -10.36 -15.23
CA ILE A 17 -5.80 -9.29 -15.01
C ILE A 17 -5.84 -8.27 -16.15
N GLU A 18 -6.07 -8.73 -17.36
CA GLU A 18 -6.27 -7.88 -18.55
C GLU A 18 -7.49 -6.97 -18.41
N GLY A 19 -8.62 -7.50 -17.91
CA GLY A 19 -9.82 -6.72 -17.63
C GLY A 19 -9.61 -5.66 -16.56
N LEU A 20 -8.88 -6.01 -15.51
CA LEU A 20 -8.51 -5.07 -14.44
C LEU A 20 -7.56 -3.98 -14.95
N TYR A 21 -6.57 -4.34 -15.76
CA TYR A 21 -5.67 -3.37 -16.40
C TYR A 21 -6.42 -2.42 -17.33
N LYS A 22 -7.38 -2.94 -18.10
CA LYS A 22 -8.23 -2.11 -18.95
C LYS A 22 -9.04 -1.09 -18.15
N ALA A 23 -9.63 -1.50 -17.05
CA ALA A 23 -10.35 -0.61 -16.14
C ALA A 23 -9.45 0.49 -15.57
N PHE A 24 -8.24 0.14 -15.17
CA PHE A 24 -7.22 1.09 -14.73
C PHE A 24 -6.86 2.10 -15.82
N ARG A 25 -6.62 1.61 -17.02
CA ARG A 25 -6.31 2.46 -18.18
C ARG A 25 -7.44 3.43 -18.48
N ASP A 26 -8.69 3.00 -18.37
CA ASP A 26 -9.85 3.87 -18.57
C ASP A 26 -9.93 5.00 -17.52
N VAL A 27 -9.60 4.70 -16.26
CA VAL A 27 -9.48 5.71 -15.20
C VAL A 27 -8.40 6.73 -15.55
N MET A 28 -7.24 6.28 -15.99
CA MET A 28 -6.12 7.15 -16.39
C MET A 28 -6.48 8.07 -17.54
N ILE A 29 -7.13 7.55 -18.59
CA ILE A 29 -7.56 8.34 -19.76
C ILE A 29 -8.60 9.38 -19.37
N ARG A 30 -9.57 9.02 -18.54
CA ARG A 30 -10.58 9.98 -18.07
C ARG A 30 -9.94 11.09 -17.25
N LYS A 31 -8.90 10.79 -16.51
CA LYS A 31 -8.18 11.78 -15.73
C LYS A 31 -7.38 12.75 -16.63
N GLU A 32 -6.71 12.25 -17.63
CA GLU A 32 -5.96 13.07 -18.60
C GLU A 32 -6.88 14.08 -19.29
N ARG A 33 -8.06 13.68 -19.72
CA ARG A 33 -9.04 14.57 -20.35
C ARG A 33 -9.50 15.72 -19.44
N LYS A 34 -9.58 15.48 -18.12
CA LYS A 34 -9.92 16.51 -17.14
C LYS A 34 -8.74 17.45 -16.87
N THR A 35 -7.54 16.94 -16.89
CA THR A 35 -6.31 17.68 -16.59
C THR A 35 -5.93 18.64 -17.71
N ASP A 36 -6.15 18.28 -18.96
CA ASP A 36 -5.82 19.13 -20.11
C ASP A 36 -6.62 20.45 -20.14
N LYS A 37 -7.82 20.46 -19.56
CA LYS A 37 -8.61 21.69 -19.42
C LYS A 37 -8.10 22.63 -18.32
N ILE A 38 -7.35 22.12 -17.36
CA ILE A 38 -6.84 22.87 -16.20
C ILE A 38 -5.38 23.28 -16.39
N ARG A 39 -4.66 22.58 -17.26
CA ARG A 39 -3.20 22.76 -17.45
C ARG A 39 -2.77 24.04 -18.14
N SER A 40 -3.69 24.81 -18.69
CA SER A 40 -3.36 26.09 -19.33
C SER A 40 -3.08 27.22 -18.33
N GLY A 41 -3.13 26.99 -17.02
CA GLY A 41 -3.03 28.06 -16.06
C GLY A 41 -1.96 27.93 -14.97
N PHE A 42 -1.52 26.75 -14.54
CA PHE A 42 -0.61 26.64 -13.40
C PHE A 42 0.34 25.45 -13.44
N ASN A 43 1.60 25.76 -13.58
CA ASN A 43 2.76 24.88 -13.43
C ASN A 43 3.13 24.69 -11.94
N SER A 44 2.22 24.25 -11.10
CA SER A 44 2.61 23.83 -9.77
C SER A 44 2.71 22.30 -9.74
N VAL A 45 3.89 21.80 -10.01
CA VAL A 45 4.26 20.41 -9.79
C VAL A 45 4.30 20.19 -8.27
N ARG A 46 3.16 19.85 -7.70
CA ARG A 46 3.15 19.25 -6.36
C ARG A 46 3.52 17.79 -6.55
N HIS A 47 4.75 17.48 -6.24
CA HIS A 47 5.19 16.10 -6.03
C HIS A 47 4.67 15.64 -4.67
N ASP A 48 3.40 15.31 -4.60
CA ASP A 48 2.89 14.50 -3.52
C ASP A 48 3.32 13.06 -3.82
N SER A 49 4.43 12.64 -3.24
CA SER A 49 4.90 11.28 -3.37
C SER A 49 4.02 10.36 -2.52
N PHE A 50 3.21 9.56 -3.17
CA PHE A 50 2.39 8.53 -2.52
C PHE A 50 3.16 7.22 -2.49
N THR A 51 3.12 6.52 -1.36
CA THR A 51 3.67 5.17 -1.24
C THR A 51 2.57 4.11 -1.36
N VAL A 52 2.95 2.92 -1.80
CA VAL A 52 2.04 1.76 -1.86
C VAL A 52 1.49 1.44 -0.47
N ASP A 53 2.32 1.51 0.56
CA ASP A 53 1.93 1.23 1.95
C ASP A 53 0.87 2.21 2.46
N GLU A 54 1.03 3.49 2.20
CA GLU A 54 0.02 4.50 2.53
C GLU A 54 -1.32 4.21 1.86
N LYS A 55 -1.28 3.78 0.60
CA LYS A 55 -2.51 3.43 -0.13
C LYS A 55 -3.13 2.13 0.36
N ILE A 56 -2.35 1.15 0.78
CA ILE A 56 -2.84 -0.06 1.44
C ILE A 56 -3.59 0.29 2.72
N LEU A 57 -3.03 1.17 3.56
CA LEU A 57 -3.69 1.64 4.78
C LEU A 57 -4.97 2.41 4.50
N ALA A 58 -4.96 3.28 3.50
CA ALA A 58 -6.14 4.04 3.09
C ALA A 58 -7.25 3.12 2.58
N LEU A 59 -6.92 2.11 1.77
CA LEU A 59 -7.88 1.09 1.31
C LEU A 59 -8.42 0.25 2.46
N ARG A 60 -7.58 -0.13 3.41
CA ARG A 60 -8.01 -0.81 4.64
C ARG A 60 -9.06 -0.01 5.38
N ASP A 61 -8.81 1.28 5.60
CA ASP A 61 -9.72 2.14 6.35
C ASP A 61 -11.03 2.35 5.60
N THR A 62 -10.98 2.49 4.29
CA THR A 62 -12.17 2.55 3.44
C THR A 62 -12.98 1.25 3.50
N LEU A 63 -12.34 0.10 3.42
CA LEU A 63 -12.99 -1.21 3.45
C LEU A 63 -13.52 -1.59 4.84
N LYS A 64 -12.99 -1.01 5.91
CA LYS A 64 -13.57 -1.14 7.26
C LYS A 64 -14.93 -0.46 7.38
N VAL A 65 -15.09 0.67 6.73
CA VAL A 65 -16.35 1.43 6.71
C VAL A 65 -17.33 0.84 5.69
N SER A 66 -16.83 0.51 4.52
CA SER A 66 -17.60 -0.07 3.41
C SER A 66 -16.92 -1.34 2.93
N PRO A 67 -17.32 -2.52 3.43
CA PRO A 67 -16.65 -3.80 3.09
C PRO A 67 -16.68 -4.15 1.61
N LYS A 68 -17.51 -3.47 0.83
CA LYS A 68 -17.67 -3.63 -0.61
C LYS A 68 -17.69 -2.27 -1.29
N ILE A 69 -16.78 -2.03 -2.21
CA ILE A 69 -16.66 -0.78 -2.96
C ILE A 69 -16.51 -1.05 -4.45
N LYS A 70 -16.91 -0.10 -5.29
CA LYS A 70 -16.65 -0.18 -6.72
C LYS A 70 -15.22 0.27 -7.04
N PHE A 71 -14.62 -0.34 -8.05
CA PHE A 71 -13.27 -0.03 -8.51
C PHE A 71 -13.09 1.48 -8.81
N TYR A 72 -14.05 2.08 -9.48
CA TYR A 72 -13.96 3.51 -9.83
C TYR A 72 -14.07 4.43 -8.61
N ASP A 73 -14.75 4.00 -7.56
CA ASP A 73 -14.91 4.80 -6.33
C ASP A 73 -13.63 4.83 -5.47
N MET A 74 -12.65 3.98 -5.77
CA MET A 74 -11.34 4.03 -5.14
C MET A 74 -10.53 5.27 -5.53
N PHE A 75 -10.85 5.88 -6.65
CA PHE A 75 -10.14 7.01 -7.20
C PHE A 75 -10.91 8.30 -7.01
N SER A 76 -10.37 9.23 -6.22
CA SER A 76 -10.95 10.55 -6.04
C SER A 76 -10.93 11.35 -7.34
N ALA A 77 -11.89 12.25 -7.51
CA ALA A 77 -11.93 13.17 -8.65
C ALA A 77 -10.67 14.05 -8.74
N ASP A 78 -10.06 14.34 -7.57
CA ASP A 78 -8.88 15.19 -7.46
C ASP A 78 -7.56 14.38 -7.43
N SER A 79 -7.63 13.05 -7.50
CA SER A 79 -6.44 12.20 -7.51
C SER A 79 -5.53 12.54 -8.69
N THR A 80 -4.25 12.65 -8.40
CA THR A 80 -3.22 12.82 -9.43
C THR A 80 -3.01 11.50 -10.20
N ARG A 81 -2.40 11.59 -11.37
CA ARG A 81 -2.03 10.41 -12.17
C ARG A 81 -1.13 9.44 -11.38
N GLU A 82 -0.18 9.99 -10.65
CA GLU A 82 0.73 9.23 -9.78
C GLU A 82 -0.04 8.53 -8.65
N GLU A 83 -0.95 9.24 -7.99
CA GLU A 83 -1.81 8.67 -6.96
C GLU A 83 -2.66 7.50 -7.48
N ILE A 84 -3.25 7.64 -8.66
CA ILE A 84 -4.04 6.58 -9.31
C ILE A 84 -3.16 5.35 -9.56
N LEU A 85 -1.95 5.53 -10.06
CA LEU A 85 -1.01 4.44 -10.29
C LEU A 85 -0.65 3.72 -8.99
N VAL A 86 -0.29 4.45 -7.96
CA VAL A 86 0.09 3.87 -6.66
C VAL A 86 -1.09 3.17 -5.98
N THR A 87 -2.29 3.73 -6.09
CA THR A 87 -3.52 3.08 -5.62
C THR A 87 -3.77 1.75 -6.32
N PHE A 88 -3.56 1.70 -7.63
CA PHE A 88 -3.68 0.46 -8.40
C PHE A 88 -2.62 -0.58 -8.00
N LEU A 89 -1.38 -0.16 -7.77
CA LEU A 89 -0.34 -1.06 -7.26
C LEU A 89 -0.68 -1.61 -5.87
N ALA A 90 -1.25 -0.79 -5.00
CA ALA A 90 -1.73 -1.22 -3.69
C ALA A 90 -2.86 -2.26 -3.81
N LEU A 91 -3.77 -2.07 -4.77
CA LEU A 91 -4.83 -3.03 -5.07
C LEU A 91 -4.26 -4.38 -5.52
N LEU A 92 -3.30 -4.38 -6.45
CA LEU A 92 -2.65 -5.59 -6.92
C LEU A 92 -1.91 -6.32 -5.80
N GLU A 93 -1.28 -5.59 -4.90
CA GLU A 93 -0.62 -6.18 -3.73
C GLU A 93 -1.62 -6.85 -2.76
N LEU A 94 -2.77 -6.22 -2.52
CA LEU A 94 -3.83 -6.82 -1.69
C LEU A 94 -4.46 -8.06 -2.34
N ILE A 95 -4.58 -8.09 -3.66
CA ILE A 95 -4.98 -9.30 -4.42
C ILE A 95 -3.94 -10.40 -4.22
N ARG A 96 -2.67 -10.08 -4.37
CA ARG A 96 -1.57 -11.04 -4.19
C ARG A 96 -1.56 -11.63 -2.77
N ARG A 97 -1.86 -10.82 -1.76
CA ARG A 97 -1.96 -11.24 -0.35
C ARG A 97 -3.26 -12.00 -0.03
N ASN A 98 -4.14 -12.18 -1.01
CA ASN A 98 -5.46 -12.78 -0.80
C ASN A 98 -6.32 -12.06 0.26
N SER A 99 -6.12 -10.75 0.39
CA SER A 99 -6.81 -9.91 1.38
C SER A 99 -8.13 -9.35 0.88
N ILE A 100 -8.26 -9.22 -0.42
CA ILE A 100 -9.44 -8.72 -1.11
C ILE A 100 -9.88 -9.67 -2.21
N GLU A 101 -11.13 -9.54 -2.57
CA GLU A 101 -11.75 -10.25 -3.67
C GLU A 101 -12.26 -9.24 -4.70
N VAL A 102 -12.06 -9.55 -5.97
CA VAL A 102 -12.47 -8.71 -7.08
C VAL A 102 -13.48 -9.48 -7.91
N GLU A 103 -14.66 -8.91 -8.07
CA GLU A 103 -15.77 -9.48 -8.83
C GLU A 103 -16.18 -8.55 -9.97
N GLN A 104 -16.62 -9.13 -11.05
CA GLN A 104 -17.22 -8.41 -12.18
C GLN A 104 -18.52 -9.12 -12.56
N ASP A 105 -19.63 -8.40 -12.56
CA ASP A 105 -20.95 -8.99 -12.81
C ASP A 105 -21.14 -9.40 -14.26
N ASP A 106 -20.59 -8.62 -15.20
CA ASP A 106 -20.63 -8.85 -16.64
C ASP A 106 -19.28 -8.61 -17.29
N VAL A 107 -19.07 -9.12 -18.50
CA VAL A 107 -17.80 -9.02 -19.27
C VAL A 107 -17.29 -7.57 -19.40
N PHE A 108 -18.16 -6.59 -19.32
CA PHE A 108 -17.85 -5.15 -19.32
C PHE A 108 -18.55 -4.40 -18.18
N GLY A 109 -19.04 -5.13 -17.18
CA GLY A 109 -19.73 -4.57 -16.03
C GLY A 109 -18.79 -3.90 -15.04
N ASP A 110 -19.39 -3.33 -14.00
CA ASP A 110 -18.66 -2.71 -12.91
C ASP A 110 -17.82 -3.76 -12.17
N ILE A 111 -16.59 -3.37 -11.86
CA ILE A 111 -15.70 -4.15 -11.00
C ILE A 111 -15.96 -3.76 -9.56
N THR A 112 -16.23 -4.75 -8.73
CA THR A 112 -16.46 -4.59 -7.30
C THR A 112 -15.34 -5.24 -6.50
N ILE A 113 -14.91 -4.57 -5.45
CA ILE A 113 -13.85 -5.00 -4.55
C ILE A 113 -14.45 -5.22 -3.18
N SER A 114 -14.23 -6.37 -2.60
CA SER A 114 -14.67 -6.72 -1.24
C SER A 114 -13.50 -7.23 -0.40
N VAL A 115 -13.57 -6.94 0.91
CA VAL A 115 -12.59 -7.42 1.87
C VAL A 115 -12.89 -8.87 2.25
N LYS A 116 -11.85 -9.69 2.37
CA LYS A 116 -11.97 -11.06 2.89
C LYS A 116 -11.85 -11.09 4.41
N GLU A 117 -12.41 -12.12 5.05
CA GLU A 117 -12.34 -12.29 6.50
C GLU A 117 -10.91 -12.41 7.02
N ASN A 118 -10.03 -13.04 6.25
CA ASN A 118 -8.62 -13.23 6.60
C ASN A 118 -7.70 -12.19 5.96
N ALA A 119 -8.22 -11.00 5.71
CA ALA A 119 -7.47 -9.93 5.08
C ALA A 119 -6.25 -9.52 5.90
N ASN A 120 -5.09 -9.44 5.24
CA ASN A 120 -3.86 -8.95 5.79
C ASN A 120 -3.46 -7.62 5.14
N PHE A 121 -3.51 -6.56 5.95
CA PHE A 121 -3.10 -5.21 5.58
C PHE A 121 -1.79 -4.80 6.24
N ASP A 122 -1.03 -5.74 6.78
CA ASP A 122 0.23 -5.43 7.42
C ASP A 122 1.22 -4.81 6.43
N ILE A 123 1.86 -3.76 6.86
CA ILE A 123 2.95 -3.16 6.11
C ILE A 123 4.19 -4.02 6.35
N ILE A 124 4.71 -4.60 5.30
CA ILE A 124 6.01 -5.26 5.35
C ILE A 124 7.04 -4.14 5.35
N ASN A 125 7.42 -3.72 6.54
CA ASN A 125 8.58 -2.86 6.70
C ASN A 125 9.82 -3.69 6.36
N ASP A 126 10.30 -3.59 5.14
CA ASP A 126 11.63 -4.07 4.75
C ASP A 126 12.75 -3.35 5.54
N SER A 127 12.38 -2.35 6.32
CA SER A 127 13.29 -1.60 7.18
C SER A 127 13.75 -2.38 8.42
N ASN A 128 13.14 -3.54 8.74
CA ASN A 128 13.51 -4.31 9.93
C ASN A 128 14.68 -5.26 9.73
N ASN A 129 15.32 -5.25 8.56
CA ASN A 129 16.51 -6.08 8.36
C ASN A 129 17.83 -5.34 8.61
N SER A 130 17.80 -4.15 9.19
CA SER A 130 19.04 -3.38 9.45
C SER A 130 19.33 -3.09 10.91
N ASN A 131 18.47 -3.46 11.85
CA ASN A 131 18.67 -3.08 13.26
C ASN A 131 18.43 -4.22 14.25
N ASN A 132 18.98 -5.39 13.96
CA ASN A 132 19.12 -6.40 15.01
C ASN A 132 20.58 -6.61 15.39
N THR A 133 21.31 -5.49 15.51
CA THR A 133 22.58 -5.41 16.20
C THR A 133 22.52 -4.25 17.18
N GLU A 134 21.50 -4.20 17.99
CA GLU A 134 21.67 -3.61 19.29
C GLU A 134 22.25 -4.68 20.19
N GLU A 135 23.56 -4.73 20.14
CA GLU A 135 24.32 -5.28 21.22
C GLU A 135 23.83 -4.58 22.49
N ALA A 136 23.26 -5.37 23.35
CA ALA A 136 23.13 -4.98 24.72
C ALA A 136 24.55 -4.77 25.24
N VAL A 137 25.02 -3.56 25.18
CA VAL A 137 26.17 -3.13 25.96
C VAL A 137 25.68 -3.14 27.40
N THR A 138 25.87 -4.25 28.07
CA THR A 138 25.86 -4.25 29.50
C THR A 138 27.07 -3.45 29.93
N GLU A 139 26.88 -2.21 30.23
CA GLU A 139 27.81 -1.46 31.02
C GLU A 139 27.91 -2.11 32.38
N ASN A 140 28.87 -2.97 32.51
CA ASN A 140 29.44 -3.25 33.81
C ASN A 140 30.24 -2.01 34.20
N THR A 141 29.62 -1.11 34.87
CA THR A 141 30.34 -0.15 35.73
C THR A 141 30.85 -0.94 36.92
N GLU A 142 31.98 -1.56 36.75
CA GLU A 142 32.76 -1.94 37.90
C GLU A 142 33.32 -0.63 38.50
N ASN A 143 32.70 -0.25 39.57
CA ASN A 143 33.21 0.66 40.52
C ASN A 143 34.45 0.03 41.16
N THR A 144 35.60 0.30 40.61
CA THR A 144 36.84 0.13 41.36
C THR A 144 37.09 1.38 42.15
N GLU A 145 36.58 1.40 43.33
CA GLU A 145 37.06 2.28 44.35
C GLU A 145 38.49 1.88 44.72
N GLY A 146 39.44 2.50 44.10
CA GLY A 146 40.79 2.52 44.54
C GLY A 146 41.06 3.83 45.20
N GLY A 147 40.45 4.05 46.33
CA GLY A 147 40.84 5.14 47.21
C GLY A 147 42.00 4.75 48.07
N GLU A 148 43.17 4.92 47.59
CA GLU A 148 44.34 4.86 48.46
C GLU A 148 44.67 6.28 48.87
N ALA A 149 44.39 6.58 50.14
CA ALA A 149 44.91 7.74 50.77
C ALA A 149 46.39 7.51 51.08
N TYR A 150 47.23 8.24 50.44
CA TYR A 150 48.63 8.32 50.81
C TYR A 150 48.80 9.37 51.85
N GLU A 151 49.11 8.91 53.05
CA GLU A 151 49.66 9.77 54.07
C GLU A 151 51.11 10.05 53.73
N ASN A 152 51.41 11.27 53.46
CA ASN A 152 52.75 11.78 53.45
C ASN A 152 53.01 12.55 54.71
N GLU A 153 53.95 12.08 55.39
CA GLU A 153 54.57 12.89 56.42
C GLU A 153 55.37 14.03 55.84
#